data_1fa8b368235ca9c2ef1f2e069c0b416d
#
_entry.id   1fa8b368235ca9c2ef1f2e069c0b416d
#
_cell.length_a   1.000
_cell.length_b   1.000
_cell.length_c   1.000
_cell.angle_alpha   90.00
_cell.angle_beta   90.00
_cell.angle_gamma   90.00
#
_symmetry.space_group_name_H-M   'P 1'
#
loop_
_entity.id
_entity.type
_entity.pdbx_description
1 polymer ?
#
loop_
_entity_poly.entity_id
_entity_poly.type
_entity_poly.pdbx_seq_one_letter_code
_entity_poly.pdbx_strand_id
1 'polypeptide(L)'
;FPDARLAYVVPSDQYPLSGTLSLSRRFELLEWAKSNQAWIFEDDYNSEFRYADRSLQALQGLDQNQRVIYAGTFSKMMYPEFRLGFLVVPPGLQEQIMVTKYYSDLGTSYLEQAVMANFIEEGHYASHVRRIRKACYERRTALVNAIQYYLADKMIIQPSDSGVHIVCWLQNGMTGSEVEEKARLLGMGILSLSRYYQSDVSRQGILIGFANHPVEAIVDGIRRLAQVI
;
A
#
# COMPACT_ATOMS: atom_id res chain seq x y z
N PHE A 1 22.85 3.80 10.38
CA PHE A 1 22.62 2.98 11.60
C PHE A 1 23.44 1.69 11.53
N PRO A 2 24.73 1.72 11.86
CA PRO A 2 25.63 0.56 11.71
C PRO A 2 25.26 -0.62 12.63
N ASP A 3 24.60 -0.34 13.75
CA ASP A 3 24.22 -1.36 14.74
C ASP A 3 22.79 -1.87 14.56
N ALA A 4 22.08 -1.47 13.50
CA ALA A 4 20.75 -1.97 13.22
C ALA A 4 20.77 -3.47 12.96
N ARG A 5 19.80 -4.19 13.56
CA ARG A 5 19.65 -5.64 13.42
C ARG A 5 18.34 -6.02 12.72
N LEU A 6 17.49 -5.05 12.47
CA LEU A 6 16.21 -5.22 11.76
C LEU A 6 15.94 -4.01 10.89
N ALA A 7 15.56 -4.23 9.63
CA ALA A 7 15.00 -3.22 8.75
C ALA A 7 13.54 -3.57 8.46
N TYR A 8 12.60 -2.68 8.82
CA TYR A 8 11.21 -2.77 8.38
C TYR A 8 11.05 -2.01 7.07
N VAL A 9 10.53 -2.67 6.04
CA VAL A 9 10.40 -2.09 4.70
C VAL A 9 9.08 -2.49 4.03
N VAL A 10 8.58 -1.58 3.20
CA VAL A 10 7.42 -1.79 2.33
C VAL A 10 7.87 -1.62 0.88
N PRO A 11 8.51 -2.63 0.27
CA PRO A 11 9.27 -2.43 -0.96
C PRO A 11 8.42 -2.30 -2.23
N SER A 12 7.14 -2.67 -2.16
CA SER A 12 6.27 -2.73 -3.34
C SER A 12 5.38 -1.50 -3.52
N ASP A 13 4.96 -0.85 -2.43
CA ASP A 13 4.07 0.31 -2.44
C ASP A 13 4.14 1.07 -1.12
N GLN A 14 5.21 1.84 -0.93
CA GLN A 14 5.45 2.52 0.35
C GLN A 14 4.48 3.67 0.59
N TYR A 15 3.65 3.53 1.62
CA TYR A 15 2.71 4.56 2.05
C TYR A 15 3.43 5.76 2.70
N PRO A 16 3.02 7.03 2.44
CA PRO A 16 1.88 7.42 1.59
C PRO A 16 2.25 7.66 0.11
N LEU A 17 3.52 7.68 -0.24
CA LEU A 17 4.03 8.17 -1.52
C LEU A 17 3.98 7.13 -2.66
N SER A 18 3.54 5.92 -2.39
CA SER A 18 3.51 4.80 -3.35
C SER A 18 4.87 4.51 -3.99
N GLY A 19 5.95 4.75 -3.22
CA GLY A 19 7.31 4.48 -3.68
C GLY A 19 7.57 2.99 -3.82
N THR A 20 8.19 2.59 -4.92
CA THR A 20 8.61 1.20 -5.16
C THR A 20 10.11 1.09 -5.08
N LEU A 21 10.61 0.14 -4.29
CA LEU A 21 12.03 -0.12 -4.18
C LEU A 21 12.57 -0.80 -5.45
N SER A 22 13.55 -0.19 -6.11
CA SER A 22 14.14 -0.73 -7.34
C SER A 22 14.83 -2.07 -7.09
N LEU A 23 15.01 -2.88 -8.14
CA LEU A 23 15.68 -4.18 -8.03
C LEU A 23 17.10 -4.05 -7.48
N SER A 24 17.85 -3.03 -7.90
CA SER A 24 19.19 -2.74 -7.38
C SER A 24 19.15 -2.50 -5.86
N ARG A 25 18.23 -1.66 -5.39
CA ARG A 25 18.07 -1.37 -3.96
C ARG A 25 17.62 -2.60 -3.16
N ARG A 26 16.84 -3.50 -3.77
CA ARG A 26 16.47 -4.77 -3.13
C ARG A 26 17.71 -5.63 -2.89
N PHE A 27 18.60 -5.76 -3.87
CA PHE A 27 19.85 -6.50 -3.71
C PHE A 27 20.81 -5.85 -2.72
N GLU A 28 20.96 -4.52 -2.73
CA GLU A 28 21.75 -3.79 -1.74
C GLU A 28 21.27 -4.05 -0.30
N LEU A 29 19.95 -4.06 -0.09
CA LEU A 29 19.36 -4.32 1.21
C LEU A 29 19.55 -5.77 1.66
N LEU A 30 19.42 -6.74 0.75
CA LEU A 30 19.69 -8.16 1.02
C LEU A 30 21.16 -8.40 1.39
N GLU A 31 22.09 -7.77 0.68
CA GLU A 31 23.53 -7.86 0.99
C GLU A 31 23.86 -7.19 2.33
N TRP A 32 23.24 -6.05 2.64
CA TRP A 32 23.35 -5.42 3.96
C TRP A 32 22.88 -6.38 5.06
N ALA A 33 21.73 -7.00 4.90
CA ALA A 33 21.19 -7.92 5.90
C ALA A 33 22.10 -9.14 6.14
N LYS A 34 22.64 -9.71 5.05
CA LYS A 34 23.61 -10.79 5.09
C LYS A 34 24.90 -10.37 5.83
N SER A 35 25.52 -9.28 5.40
CA SER A 35 26.82 -8.84 5.92
C SER A 35 26.77 -8.41 7.40
N ASN A 36 25.63 -7.90 7.86
CA ASN A 36 25.43 -7.46 9.24
C ASN A 36 24.72 -8.50 10.12
N GLN A 37 24.44 -9.68 9.59
CA GLN A 37 23.61 -10.70 10.27
C GLN A 37 22.28 -10.11 10.77
N ALA A 38 21.72 -9.15 10.02
CA ALA A 38 20.48 -8.47 10.32
C ALA A 38 19.29 -9.15 9.65
N TRP A 39 18.08 -8.79 10.06
CA TRP A 39 16.83 -9.23 9.47
C TRP A 39 16.19 -8.12 8.65
N ILE A 40 15.39 -8.52 7.68
CA ILE A 40 14.47 -7.63 6.96
C ILE A 40 13.05 -8.10 7.27
N PHE A 41 12.21 -7.21 7.74
CA PHE A 41 10.76 -7.42 7.81
C PHE A 41 10.14 -6.75 6.59
N GLU A 42 9.71 -7.56 5.63
CA GLU A 42 9.04 -7.12 4.42
C GLU A 42 7.53 -7.12 4.66
N ASP A 43 6.94 -5.93 4.77
CA ASP A 43 5.49 -5.76 4.86
C ASP A 43 4.91 -5.57 3.46
N ASP A 44 4.17 -6.58 2.99
CA ASP A 44 3.51 -6.57 1.70
C ASP A 44 1.99 -6.56 1.86
N TYR A 45 1.46 -5.38 2.12
CA TYR A 45 0.03 -5.19 2.36
C TYR A 45 -0.78 -4.87 1.09
N ASN A 46 -0.13 -4.60 -0.06
CA ASN A 46 -0.79 -3.93 -1.19
C ASN A 46 -0.29 -4.37 -2.59
N SER A 47 0.55 -5.40 -2.68
CA SER A 47 1.16 -5.84 -3.96
C SER A 47 0.15 -6.33 -4.99
N GLU A 48 -1.02 -6.81 -4.56
CA GLU A 48 -2.08 -7.21 -5.47
C GLU A 48 -2.67 -6.03 -6.27
N PHE A 49 -2.59 -4.80 -5.76
CA PHE A 49 -3.04 -3.58 -6.44
C PHE A 49 -1.96 -2.98 -7.36
N ARG A 50 -1.24 -3.84 -8.07
CA ARG A 50 -0.30 -3.39 -9.08
C ARG A 50 -0.94 -3.42 -10.45
N TYR A 51 -0.83 -2.29 -11.18
CA TYR A 51 -1.47 -2.07 -12.48
C TYR A 51 -0.50 -2.18 -13.66
N ALA A 52 0.83 -2.20 -13.40
CA ALA A 52 1.83 -2.46 -14.42
C ALA A 52 1.84 -3.92 -14.85
N ASP A 53 2.25 -4.19 -16.08
CA ASP A 53 2.28 -5.53 -16.68
C ASP A 53 3.29 -6.49 -16.02
N ARG A 54 4.29 -5.96 -15.32
CA ARG A 54 5.31 -6.76 -14.65
C ARG A 54 5.09 -6.78 -13.14
N SER A 55 4.94 -7.98 -12.59
CA SER A 55 5.00 -8.18 -11.14
C SER A 55 6.42 -7.92 -10.64
N LEU A 56 6.54 -7.33 -9.45
CA LEU A 56 7.82 -7.25 -8.75
C LEU A 56 7.96 -8.47 -7.87
N GLN A 57 9.11 -9.11 -7.94
CA GLN A 57 9.43 -10.21 -7.04
C GLN A 57 9.67 -9.66 -5.63
N ALA A 58 9.06 -10.27 -4.61
CA ALA A 58 9.28 -9.91 -3.21
C ALA A 58 10.76 -10.04 -2.82
N LEU A 59 11.21 -9.29 -1.81
CA LEU A 59 12.55 -9.46 -1.23
C LEU A 59 12.74 -10.89 -0.75
N GLN A 60 11.71 -11.47 -0.12
CA GLN A 60 11.72 -12.85 0.36
C GLN A 60 12.01 -13.85 -0.78
N GLY A 61 11.42 -13.64 -1.96
CA GLY A 61 11.66 -14.49 -3.12
C GLY A 61 13.04 -14.29 -3.78
N LEU A 62 13.71 -13.17 -3.50
CA LEU A 62 15.08 -12.87 -3.95
C LEU A 62 16.14 -13.33 -2.94
N ASP A 63 15.74 -13.56 -1.69
CA ASP A 63 16.64 -13.84 -0.59
C ASP A 63 17.20 -15.26 -0.64
N GLN A 64 18.51 -15.37 -0.79
CA GLN A 64 19.26 -16.64 -0.74
C GLN A 64 19.91 -16.91 0.61
N ASN A 65 19.78 -16.00 1.58
CA ASN A 65 20.48 -16.06 2.84
C ASN A 65 19.57 -16.25 4.06
N GLN A 66 18.26 -16.44 3.81
CA GLN A 66 17.25 -16.66 4.86
C GLN A 66 17.22 -15.51 5.88
N ARG A 67 17.22 -14.26 5.40
CA ARG A 67 17.22 -13.03 6.22
C ARG A 67 15.93 -12.22 6.12
N VAL A 68 14.98 -12.64 5.28
CA VAL A 68 13.73 -11.91 5.10
C VAL A 68 12.58 -12.64 5.80
N ILE A 69 11.86 -11.90 6.63
CA ILE A 69 10.55 -12.26 7.19
C ILE A 69 9.52 -11.52 6.34
N TYR A 70 8.73 -12.23 5.58
CA TYR A 70 7.69 -11.65 4.74
C TYR A 70 6.35 -11.69 5.46
N ALA A 71 5.64 -10.57 5.47
CA ALA A 71 4.29 -10.44 6.01
C ALA A 71 3.31 -10.07 4.90
N GLY A 72 2.28 -10.89 4.73
CA GLY A 72 1.17 -10.63 3.83
C GLY A 72 -0.16 -10.54 4.56
N THR A 73 -1.14 -9.88 3.96
CA THR A 73 -2.48 -9.73 4.53
C THR A 73 -3.58 -9.98 3.51
N PHE A 74 -4.66 -10.61 3.93
CA PHE A 74 -5.87 -10.73 3.13
C PHE A 74 -6.82 -9.53 3.30
N SER A 75 -6.60 -8.67 4.30
CA SER A 75 -7.52 -7.58 4.67
C SER A 75 -7.77 -6.54 3.57
N LYS A 76 -6.89 -6.42 2.58
CA LYS A 76 -7.06 -5.48 1.46
C LYS A 76 -7.85 -6.06 0.30
N MET A 77 -7.77 -7.37 0.11
CA MET A 77 -8.46 -8.09 -0.98
C MET A 77 -9.76 -8.74 -0.51
N MET A 78 -9.85 -9.06 0.77
CA MET A 78 -11.03 -9.68 1.38
C MET A 78 -11.73 -8.70 2.31
N TYR A 79 -12.75 -9.18 2.96
CA TYR A 79 -13.44 -8.42 3.99
C TYR A 79 -12.51 -8.14 5.17
N PRO A 80 -12.28 -6.87 5.55
CA PRO A 80 -11.27 -6.50 6.55
C PRO A 80 -11.45 -7.17 7.91
N GLU A 81 -12.70 -7.53 8.26
CA GLU A 81 -13.06 -8.17 9.53
C GLU A 81 -12.62 -9.62 9.63
N PHE A 82 -12.22 -10.25 8.54
CA PHE A 82 -11.55 -11.55 8.56
C PHE A 82 -10.27 -11.54 9.40
N ARG A 83 -9.60 -10.40 9.48
CA ARG A 83 -8.37 -10.20 10.28
C ARG A 83 -7.32 -11.28 10.07
N LEU A 84 -7.21 -11.79 8.84
CA LEU A 84 -6.22 -12.80 8.46
C LEU A 84 -5.03 -12.15 7.76
N GLY A 85 -3.85 -12.62 8.16
CA GLY A 85 -2.57 -12.39 7.52
C GLY A 85 -1.70 -13.62 7.65
N PHE A 86 -0.54 -13.60 7.04
CA PHE A 86 0.41 -14.69 7.10
C PHE A 86 1.85 -14.19 7.12
N LEU A 87 2.72 -15.00 7.68
CA LEU A 87 4.16 -14.78 7.65
C LEU A 87 4.84 -15.92 6.88
N VAL A 88 5.79 -15.55 6.02
CA VAL A 88 6.79 -16.49 5.50
C VAL A 88 8.09 -16.21 6.24
N VAL A 89 8.51 -17.13 7.07
CA VAL A 89 9.64 -16.95 7.99
C VAL A 89 10.78 -17.89 7.66
N PRO A 90 12.02 -17.45 7.84
CA PRO A 90 13.19 -18.34 7.75
C PRO A 90 13.07 -19.52 8.72
N PRO A 91 13.51 -20.74 8.30
CA PRO A 91 13.38 -21.95 9.13
C PRO A 91 13.94 -21.79 10.55
N GLY A 92 15.04 -21.05 10.72
CA GLY A 92 15.64 -20.82 12.03
C GLY A 92 14.84 -19.94 12.99
N LEU A 93 13.74 -19.29 12.53
CA LEU A 93 12.87 -18.46 13.36
C LEU A 93 11.48 -19.05 13.59
N GLN A 94 11.15 -20.17 12.93
CA GLN A 94 9.77 -20.69 12.94
C GLN A 94 9.29 -21.02 14.36
N GLU A 95 10.08 -21.75 15.13
CA GLU A 95 9.69 -22.17 16.49
C GLU A 95 9.46 -20.95 17.39
N GLN A 96 10.39 -19.99 17.39
CA GLN A 96 10.30 -18.79 18.22
C GLN A 96 9.09 -17.93 17.86
N ILE A 97 8.81 -17.78 16.57
CA ILE A 97 7.66 -17.00 16.10
C ILE A 97 6.35 -17.73 16.44
N MET A 98 6.28 -19.05 16.27
CA MET A 98 5.09 -19.82 16.63
C MET A 98 4.80 -19.76 18.12
N VAL A 99 5.82 -19.92 18.98
CA VAL A 99 5.68 -19.80 20.44
C VAL A 99 5.22 -18.39 20.83
N THR A 100 5.87 -17.37 20.26
CA THR A 100 5.51 -15.97 20.53
C THR A 100 4.07 -15.66 20.10
N LYS A 101 3.66 -16.11 18.91
CA LYS A 101 2.29 -15.95 18.43
C LYS A 101 1.28 -16.64 19.35
N TYR A 102 1.56 -17.88 19.75
CA TYR A 102 0.66 -18.61 20.65
C TYR A 102 0.41 -17.84 21.94
N TYR A 103 1.45 -17.30 22.59
CA TYR A 103 1.29 -16.51 23.82
C TYR A 103 0.73 -15.10 23.60
N SER A 104 0.75 -14.59 22.35
CA SER A 104 0.21 -13.26 22.05
C SER A 104 -1.30 -13.26 21.84
N ASP A 105 -1.86 -14.29 21.21
CA ASP A 105 -3.28 -14.31 20.82
C ASP A 105 -4.00 -15.65 21.07
N LEU A 106 -3.31 -16.64 21.65
CA LEU A 106 -3.79 -18.02 21.90
C LEU A 106 -4.30 -18.73 20.63
N GLY A 107 -4.00 -18.21 19.48
CA GLY A 107 -4.34 -18.75 18.16
C GLY A 107 -5.35 -17.90 17.38
N THR A 108 -5.14 -17.84 16.08
CA THR A 108 -6.07 -17.21 15.13
C THR A 108 -7.28 -18.13 14.94
N SER A 109 -8.47 -17.55 14.74
CA SER A 109 -9.70 -18.32 14.51
C SER A 109 -9.53 -19.36 13.40
N TYR A 110 -9.85 -20.60 13.73
CA TYR A 110 -9.77 -21.73 12.79
C TYR A 110 -10.81 -21.62 11.67
N LEU A 111 -12.00 -21.10 11.97
CA LEU A 111 -13.09 -20.99 11.00
C LEU A 111 -12.71 -20.10 9.82
N GLU A 112 -12.20 -18.90 10.10
CA GLU A 112 -11.78 -17.96 9.05
C GLU A 112 -10.61 -18.51 8.24
N GLN A 113 -9.68 -19.20 8.88
CA GLN A 113 -8.58 -19.86 8.17
C GLN A 113 -9.09 -20.96 7.23
N ALA A 114 -10.01 -21.81 7.69
CA ALA A 114 -10.58 -22.87 6.86
C ALA A 114 -11.40 -22.34 5.69
N VAL A 115 -12.22 -21.30 5.92
CA VAL A 115 -12.97 -20.61 4.86
C VAL A 115 -12.01 -20.03 3.82
N MET A 116 -10.94 -19.36 4.27
CA MET A 116 -9.96 -18.78 3.35
C MET A 116 -9.19 -19.83 2.58
N ALA A 117 -8.82 -20.95 3.20
CA ALA A 117 -8.16 -22.06 2.54
C ALA A 117 -9.02 -22.62 1.40
N ASN A 118 -10.28 -22.94 1.66
CA ASN A 118 -11.21 -23.42 0.63
C ASN A 118 -11.39 -22.40 -0.50
N PHE A 119 -11.49 -21.09 -0.16
CA PHE A 119 -11.65 -20.04 -1.15
C PHE A 119 -10.43 -19.90 -2.08
N ILE A 120 -9.23 -20.19 -1.56
CA ILE A 120 -7.99 -20.25 -2.34
C ILE A 120 -7.94 -21.53 -3.19
N GLU A 121 -8.18 -22.71 -2.60
CA GLU A 121 -8.08 -24.02 -3.26
C GLU A 121 -9.07 -24.16 -4.41
N GLU A 122 -10.29 -23.63 -4.27
CA GLU A 122 -11.30 -23.62 -5.33
C GLU A 122 -11.03 -22.56 -6.42
N GLY A 123 -9.97 -21.76 -6.31
CA GLY A 123 -9.59 -20.74 -7.29
C GLY A 123 -10.42 -19.45 -7.23
N HIS A 124 -11.31 -19.33 -6.27
CA HIS A 124 -12.17 -18.16 -6.09
C HIS A 124 -11.36 -16.91 -5.71
N TYR A 125 -10.34 -17.05 -4.87
CA TYR A 125 -9.47 -15.95 -4.49
C TYR A 125 -8.79 -15.31 -5.70
N ALA A 126 -8.18 -16.09 -6.57
CA ALA A 126 -7.51 -15.57 -7.76
C ALA A 126 -8.48 -14.84 -8.71
N SER A 127 -9.70 -15.34 -8.85
CA SER A 127 -10.76 -14.72 -9.65
C SER A 127 -11.24 -13.41 -9.02
N HIS A 128 -11.37 -13.37 -7.70
CA HIS A 128 -11.74 -12.19 -6.92
C HIS A 128 -10.69 -11.09 -7.03
N VAL A 129 -9.41 -11.41 -6.86
CA VAL A 129 -8.28 -10.47 -7.02
C VAL A 129 -8.29 -9.84 -8.42
N ARG A 130 -8.44 -10.65 -9.48
CA ARG A 130 -8.52 -10.12 -10.85
C ARG A 130 -9.67 -9.14 -11.05
N ARG A 131 -10.85 -9.43 -10.49
CA ARG A 131 -12.03 -8.56 -10.56
C ARG A 131 -11.82 -7.24 -9.82
N ILE A 132 -11.28 -7.28 -8.59
CA ILE A 132 -10.98 -6.08 -7.81
C ILE A 132 -9.93 -5.22 -8.50
N ARG A 133 -8.83 -5.81 -8.99
CA ARG A 133 -7.79 -5.09 -9.73
C ARG A 133 -8.36 -4.35 -10.94
N LYS A 134 -9.21 -5.01 -11.73
CA LYS A 134 -9.87 -4.38 -12.88
C LYS A 134 -10.71 -3.19 -12.45
N ALA A 135 -11.58 -3.36 -11.46
CA ALA A 135 -12.43 -2.27 -10.96
C ALA A 135 -11.60 -1.10 -10.39
N CYS A 136 -10.53 -1.39 -9.65
CA CYS A 136 -9.63 -0.36 -9.12
C CYS A 136 -8.86 0.35 -10.24
N TYR A 137 -8.44 -0.35 -11.28
CA TYR A 137 -7.80 0.26 -12.45
C TYR A 137 -8.74 1.23 -13.19
N GLU A 138 -10.00 0.86 -13.40
CA GLU A 138 -11.01 1.73 -14.00
C GLU A 138 -11.25 3.00 -13.16
N ARG A 139 -11.39 2.87 -11.85
CA ARG A 139 -11.54 3.98 -10.91
C ARG A 139 -10.32 4.88 -10.86
N ARG A 140 -9.13 4.30 -10.82
CA ARG A 140 -7.87 5.04 -10.89
C ARG A 140 -7.78 5.87 -12.17
N THR A 141 -8.09 5.26 -13.32
CA THR A 141 -8.08 5.94 -14.62
C THR A 141 -9.06 7.10 -14.64
N ALA A 142 -10.28 6.91 -14.12
CA ALA A 142 -11.27 7.97 -14.01
C ALA A 142 -10.79 9.13 -13.12
N LEU A 143 -10.15 8.80 -11.98
CA LEU A 143 -9.59 9.83 -11.09
C LEU A 143 -8.46 10.62 -11.76
N VAL A 144 -7.52 9.94 -12.42
CA VAL A 144 -6.41 10.58 -13.15
C VAL A 144 -6.95 11.52 -14.23
N ASN A 145 -7.89 11.04 -15.06
CA ASN A 145 -8.49 11.83 -16.11
C ASN A 145 -9.27 13.04 -15.56
N ALA A 146 -10.02 12.87 -14.49
CA ALA A 146 -10.75 13.95 -13.84
C ALA A 146 -9.80 15.04 -13.29
N ILE A 147 -8.71 14.64 -12.61
CA ILE A 147 -7.70 15.58 -12.11
C ILE A 147 -7.04 16.33 -13.28
N GLN A 148 -6.66 15.61 -14.33
CA GLN A 148 -6.05 16.24 -15.52
C GLN A 148 -7.00 17.21 -16.23
N TYR A 149 -8.30 16.93 -16.23
CA TYR A 149 -9.28 17.78 -16.88
C TYR A 149 -9.66 19.02 -16.06
N TYR A 150 -9.88 18.85 -14.74
CA TYR A 150 -10.43 19.91 -13.90
C TYR A 150 -9.38 20.65 -13.06
N LEU A 151 -8.19 20.07 -12.85
CA LEU A 151 -7.21 20.52 -11.84
C LEU A 151 -5.76 20.48 -12.36
N ALA A 152 -5.53 20.40 -13.67
CA ALA A 152 -4.19 20.32 -14.25
C ALA A 152 -3.28 21.50 -13.89
N ASP A 153 -3.84 22.69 -13.72
CA ASP A 153 -3.15 23.92 -13.32
C ASP A 153 -2.90 24.03 -11.80
N LYS A 154 -3.57 23.20 -11.01
CA LYS A 154 -3.55 23.25 -9.54
C LYS A 154 -2.79 22.07 -8.90
N MET A 155 -2.68 20.95 -9.61
CA MET A 155 -2.10 19.73 -9.07
C MET A 155 -1.24 18.98 -10.07
N ILE A 156 -0.14 18.39 -9.59
CA ILE A 156 0.68 17.42 -10.34
C ILE A 156 0.49 16.04 -9.72
N ILE A 157 0.03 15.10 -10.52
CA ILE A 157 -0.09 13.69 -10.07
C ILE A 157 1.29 13.08 -9.96
N GLN A 158 1.60 12.46 -8.81
CA GLN A 158 2.78 11.63 -8.67
C GLN A 158 2.60 10.33 -9.45
N PRO A 159 3.51 9.98 -10.35
CA PRO A 159 3.45 8.70 -11.05
C PRO A 159 3.51 7.52 -10.07
N SER A 160 2.57 6.59 -10.21
CA SER A 160 2.55 5.34 -9.47
C SER A 160 1.79 4.29 -10.29
N ASP A 161 2.28 3.05 -10.29
CA ASP A 161 1.65 1.90 -10.95
C ASP A 161 0.98 0.96 -9.95
N SER A 162 0.81 1.39 -8.71
CA SER A 162 0.27 0.56 -7.62
C SER A 162 -0.63 1.35 -6.67
N GLY A 163 -1.25 0.64 -5.75
CA GLY A 163 -1.97 1.20 -4.64
C GLY A 163 -3.45 1.51 -4.91
N VAL A 164 -4.12 1.99 -3.88
CA VAL A 164 -5.55 2.31 -3.85
C VAL A 164 -5.82 3.81 -3.67
N HIS A 165 -4.77 4.62 -3.79
CA HIS A 165 -4.80 6.07 -3.70
C HIS A 165 -3.84 6.71 -4.71
N ILE A 166 -4.00 8.00 -4.94
CA ILE A 166 -3.11 8.83 -5.75
C ILE A 166 -2.58 9.95 -4.88
N VAL A 167 -1.29 10.25 -5.02
CA VAL A 167 -0.68 11.44 -4.46
C VAL A 167 -0.70 12.55 -5.50
N CYS A 168 -1.17 13.74 -5.09
CA CYS A 168 -1.14 14.94 -5.88
C CYS A 168 -0.34 16.02 -5.15
N TRP A 169 0.64 16.60 -5.85
CA TRP A 169 1.41 17.73 -5.38
C TRP A 169 0.72 19.02 -5.75
N LEU A 170 0.48 19.86 -4.76
CA LEU A 170 -0.23 21.14 -4.95
C LEU A 170 0.67 22.20 -5.55
N GLN A 171 0.06 23.10 -6.32
CA GLN A 171 0.69 24.24 -6.97
C GLN A 171 0.10 25.56 -6.44
N ASN A 172 0.65 26.67 -6.88
CA ASN A 172 0.09 28.01 -6.66
C ASN A 172 -0.09 28.41 -5.18
N GLY A 173 0.79 27.89 -4.29
CA GLY A 173 0.81 28.26 -2.88
C GLY A 173 -0.29 27.65 -2.00
N MET A 174 -1.13 26.77 -2.55
CA MET A 174 -2.13 26.05 -1.75
C MET A 174 -1.47 25.10 -0.75
N THR A 175 -2.02 25.01 0.45
CA THR A 175 -1.59 24.02 1.44
C THR A 175 -2.47 22.77 1.41
N GLY A 176 -1.87 21.62 1.77
CA GLY A 176 -2.62 20.37 1.84
C GLY A 176 -3.76 20.41 2.87
N SER A 177 -3.54 21.14 3.98
CA SER A 177 -4.55 21.28 5.03
C SER A 177 -5.75 22.11 4.59
N GLU A 178 -5.55 23.18 3.80
CA GLU A 178 -6.64 23.97 3.23
C GLU A 178 -7.48 23.15 2.26
N VAL A 179 -6.83 22.37 1.39
CA VAL A 179 -7.53 21.49 0.44
C VAL A 179 -8.29 20.38 1.19
N GLU A 180 -7.70 19.76 2.21
CA GLU A 180 -8.35 18.75 3.06
C GLU A 180 -9.61 19.32 3.72
N GLU A 181 -9.56 20.54 4.28
CA GLU A 181 -10.70 21.16 4.93
C GLU A 181 -11.82 21.51 3.93
N LYS A 182 -11.48 22.08 2.76
CA LYS A 182 -12.45 22.34 1.70
C LYS A 182 -13.11 21.06 1.19
N ALA A 183 -12.33 20.00 1.01
CA ALA A 183 -12.83 18.68 0.62
C ALA A 183 -13.76 18.08 1.68
N ARG A 184 -13.44 18.22 2.95
CA ARG A 184 -14.27 17.77 4.09
C ARG A 184 -15.64 18.46 4.09
N LEU A 185 -15.70 19.75 3.80
CA LEU A 185 -16.97 20.50 3.68
C LEU A 185 -17.83 20.00 2.50
N LEU A 186 -17.22 19.39 1.49
CA LEU A 186 -17.91 18.73 0.38
C LEU A 186 -18.27 17.25 0.67
N GLY A 187 -17.96 16.74 1.87
CA GLY A 187 -18.15 15.35 2.23
C GLY A 187 -17.12 14.39 1.62
N MET A 188 -15.94 14.88 1.25
CA MET A 188 -14.86 14.09 0.64
C MET A 188 -13.75 13.80 1.64
N GLY A 189 -13.30 12.54 1.67
CA GLY A 189 -12.18 12.07 2.51
C GLY A 189 -10.83 12.19 1.81
N ILE A 190 -10.35 13.42 1.62
CA ILE A 190 -8.99 13.70 1.12
C ILE A 190 -8.08 13.97 2.31
N LEU A 191 -6.82 13.52 2.25
CA LEU A 191 -5.86 13.67 3.35
C LEU A 191 -4.69 14.55 2.93
N SER A 192 -4.31 15.49 3.78
CA SER A 192 -3.08 16.27 3.61
C SER A 192 -1.86 15.40 3.87
N LEU A 193 -0.83 15.52 3.03
CA LEU A 193 0.47 14.88 3.24
C LEU A 193 1.26 15.52 4.39
N SER A 194 0.89 16.71 4.86
CA SER A 194 1.58 17.40 5.96
C SER A 194 1.69 16.54 7.23
N ARG A 195 0.70 15.69 7.50
CA ARG A 195 0.67 14.78 8.66
C ARG A 195 1.74 13.70 8.67
N TYR A 196 2.42 13.47 7.54
CA TYR A 196 3.48 12.46 7.40
C TYR A 196 4.89 13.05 7.46
N TYR A 197 5.00 14.38 7.55
CA TYR A 197 6.29 15.04 7.77
C TYR A 197 6.65 15.02 9.25
N GLN A 198 7.91 14.72 9.56
CA GLN A 198 8.47 14.83 10.91
C GLN A 198 9.20 16.16 11.14
N SER A 199 9.40 16.93 10.09
CA SER A 199 10.03 18.26 10.08
C SER A 199 9.10 19.21 9.32
N ASP A 200 9.59 20.41 9.01
CA ASP A 200 8.85 21.37 8.21
C ASP A 200 8.43 20.79 6.86
N VAL A 201 7.20 21.12 6.44
CA VAL A 201 6.62 20.62 5.20
C VAL A 201 7.34 21.27 4.01
N SER A 202 8.20 20.50 3.37
CA SER A 202 8.99 20.98 2.22
C SER A 202 8.18 21.05 0.91
N ARG A 203 7.12 20.29 0.81
CA ARG A 203 6.26 20.25 -0.38
C ARG A 203 4.81 19.95 0.01
N GLN A 204 3.89 20.78 -0.46
CA GLN A 204 2.47 20.61 -0.19
C GLN A 204 1.86 19.56 -1.10
N GLY A 205 1.07 18.67 -0.54
CA GLY A 205 0.42 17.62 -1.29
C GLY A 205 -0.78 16.99 -0.56
N ILE A 206 -1.56 16.25 -1.31
CA ILE A 206 -2.73 15.53 -0.81
C ILE A 206 -2.74 14.09 -1.32
N LEU A 207 -3.46 13.25 -0.60
CA LEU A 207 -3.68 11.85 -0.91
C LEU A 207 -5.18 11.66 -1.15
N ILE A 208 -5.53 11.08 -2.32
CA ILE A 208 -6.91 10.85 -2.76
C ILE A 208 -7.12 9.35 -2.95
N GLY A 209 -7.96 8.74 -2.11
CA GLY A 209 -8.38 7.35 -2.25
C GLY A 209 -9.45 7.17 -3.34
N PHE A 210 -9.42 6.06 -4.07
CA PHE A 210 -10.37 5.79 -5.14
C PHE A 210 -11.04 4.41 -5.08
N ALA A 211 -10.51 3.48 -4.30
CA ALA A 211 -10.89 2.08 -4.40
C ALA A 211 -12.36 1.80 -4.02
N ASN A 212 -12.96 2.59 -3.14
CA ASN A 212 -14.28 2.32 -2.57
C ASN A 212 -15.43 3.13 -3.21
N HIS A 213 -15.15 3.90 -4.26
CA HIS A 213 -16.16 4.78 -4.88
C HIS A 213 -16.44 4.39 -6.32
N PRO A 214 -17.68 4.49 -6.81
CA PRO A 214 -17.98 4.31 -8.23
C PRO A 214 -17.38 5.45 -9.06
N VAL A 215 -17.15 5.19 -10.35
CA VAL A 215 -16.48 6.12 -11.28
C VAL A 215 -17.18 7.49 -11.31
N GLU A 216 -18.51 7.49 -11.34
CA GLU A 216 -19.32 8.69 -11.40
C GLU A 216 -19.12 9.60 -10.17
N ALA A 217 -19.06 8.99 -8.98
CA ALA A 217 -18.81 9.70 -7.72
C ALA A 217 -17.38 10.29 -7.68
N ILE A 218 -16.40 9.58 -8.23
CA ILE A 218 -15.02 10.05 -8.33
C ILE A 218 -14.96 11.31 -9.22
N VAL A 219 -15.54 11.24 -10.42
CA VAL A 219 -15.52 12.34 -11.38
C VAL A 219 -16.28 13.56 -10.83
N ASP A 220 -17.48 13.35 -10.24
CA ASP A 220 -18.27 14.43 -9.64
C ASP A 220 -17.52 15.05 -8.44
N GLY A 221 -16.91 14.24 -7.60
CA GLY A 221 -16.11 14.72 -6.47
C GLY A 221 -14.98 15.65 -6.92
N ILE A 222 -14.18 15.24 -7.90
CA ILE A 222 -13.09 16.08 -8.43
C ILE A 222 -13.63 17.36 -9.10
N ARG A 223 -14.73 17.28 -9.84
CA ARG A 223 -15.38 18.45 -10.42
C ARG A 223 -15.82 19.45 -9.35
N ARG A 224 -16.42 18.99 -8.26
CA ARG A 224 -16.84 19.84 -7.11
C ARG A 224 -15.64 20.42 -6.37
N LEU A 225 -14.58 19.63 -6.16
CA LEU A 225 -13.34 20.09 -5.55
C LEU A 225 -12.73 21.26 -6.36
N ALA A 226 -12.73 21.16 -7.68
CA ALA A 226 -12.17 22.18 -8.57
C ALA A 226 -12.88 23.55 -8.47
N GLN A 227 -14.10 23.58 -7.96
CA GLN A 227 -14.86 24.84 -7.76
C GLN A 227 -14.47 25.60 -6.48
N VAL A 228 -13.80 24.92 -5.53
CA VAL A 228 -13.51 25.48 -4.21
C VAL A 228 -12.01 25.65 -3.91
N ILE A 229 -11.13 25.11 -4.76
CA ILE A 229 -9.67 25.24 -4.61
C ILE A 229 -9.07 26.07 -5.75
#